data_e12c612d0a792f6d6a17ed767d4e07a5
#
_entry.id   e12c612d0a792f6d6a17ed767d4e07a5
#
_cell.length_a   1.000
_cell.length_b   1.000
_cell.length_c   1.000
_cell.angle_alpha   90.00
_cell.angle_beta   90.00
_cell.angle_gamma   90.00
#
_symmetry.space_group_name_H-M   'P 1'
#
loop_
_entity.id
_entity.type
_entity.pdbx_description
1 polymer ?
#
loop_
_entity_poly.entity_id
_entity_poly.type
_entity_poly.pdbx_seq_one_letter_code
_entity_poly.pdbx_strand_id
1 'polypeptide(L)' 'MAKSYCYLTKKKGGMYIDCSYDKDFLEVLKSHVPVSDRDWNPDIHQWWVSEKYMRQAERDCNTFFDNVIEC' A
#
# COMPACT_ATOMS: atom_id res chain seq x y z
N MET A 1 -17.72 10.13 9.49
CA MET A 1 -16.94 8.93 9.32
C MET A 1 -15.93 9.10 8.21
N ALA A 2 -14.71 8.69 8.46
CA ALA A 2 -13.69 8.77 7.43
C ALA A 2 -13.95 7.71 6.35
N LYS A 3 -13.82 8.11 5.09
CA LYS A 3 -13.93 7.17 3.99
C LYS A 3 -12.63 6.38 3.88
N SER A 4 -12.78 5.10 3.67
CA SER A 4 -11.66 4.20 3.44
C SER A 4 -11.34 4.21 1.95
N TYR A 5 -10.14 4.63 1.59
CA TYR A 5 -9.72 4.67 0.19
C TYR A 5 -8.29 4.19 0.04
N CYS A 6 -7.97 3.72 -1.15
CA CYS A 6 -6.61 3.30 -1.47
C CYS A 6 -6.36 3.51 -2.97
N TYR A 7 -5.32 4.27 -3.30
CA TYR A 7 -4.89 4.47 -4.67
C TYR A 7 -3.58 3.75 -4.89
N LEU A 8 -3.55 2.90 -5.90
CA LEU A 8 -2.36 2.13 -6.25
C LEU A 8 -1.81 2.64 -7.57
N THR A 9 -0.57 3.09 -7.56
CA THR A 9 0.10 3.59 -8.76
C THR A 9 1.27 2.68 -9.08
N LYS A 10 1.14 1.89 -10.12
CA LYS A 10 2.20 0.98 -10.54
C LYS A 10 3.28 1.72 -11.30
N LYS A 11 4.52 1.48 -10.90
CA LYS A 11 5.71 2.05 -11.53
C LYS A 11 6.69 0.94 -11.85
N LYS A 12 7.66 1.26 -12.68
CA LYS A 12 8.73 0.31 -12.96
C LYS A 12 9.46 -0.03 -11.66
N GLY A 13 9.51 -1.30 -11.34
CA GLY A 13 10.20 -1.78 -10.13
C GLY A 13 9.38 -1.80 -8.87
N GLY A 14 8.13 -1.31 -8.90
CA GLY A 14 7.32 -1.32 -7.71
C GLY A 14 5.98 -0.61 -7.85
N MET A 15 5.39 -0.32 -6.71
CA MET A 15 4.06 0.28 -6.66
C MET A 15 3.97 1.25 -5.49
N TYR A 16 3.36 2.42 -5.72
CA TYR A 16 3.05 3.36 -4.65
C TYR A 16 1.64 3.14 -4.15
N ILE A 17 1.49 3.23 -2.83
CA ILE A 17 0.20 3.07 -2.15
C ILE A 17 -0.14 4.37 -1.44
N ASP A 18 -1.20 5.03 -1.88
CA ASP A 18 -1.73 6.22 -1.24
C ASP A 18 -3.10 5.88 -0.68
N CYS A 19 -3.19 5.77 0.63
CA CYS A 19 -4.41 5.30 1.27
C CYS A 19 -4.71 6.08 2.54
N SER A 20 -5.96 5.99 2.99
CA SER A 20 -6.35 6.54 4.29
C SER A 20 -5.62 5.77 5.39
N TYR A 21 -5.39 6.43 6.53
CA TYR A 21 -4.67 5.80 7.63
C TYR A 21 -5.46 4.61 8.19
N ASP A 22 -4.82 3.48 8.30
CA ASP A 22 -5.38 2.28 8.91
C ASP A 22 -4.24 1.52 9.57
N LYS A 23 -4.25 1.51 10.89
CA LYS A 23 -3.20 0.88 11.69
C LYS A 23 -3.10 -0.62 11.42
N ASP A 24 -4.24 -1.29 11.31
CA ASP A 24 -4.27 -2.73 11.08
C ASP A 24 -3.69 -3.08 9.71
N PHE A 25 -4.04 -2.29 8.69
CA PHE A 25 -3.47 -2.46 7.38
C PHE A 25 -1.95 -2.32 7.40
N LEU A 26 -1.45 -1.30 8.09
CA LEU A 26 -0.01 -1.07 8.17
C LEU A 26 0.71 -2.23 8.85
N GLU A 27 0.13 -2.79 9.90
CA GLU A 27 0.71 -3.94 10.58
C GLU A 27 0.78 -5.15 9.66
N VAL A 28 -0.29 -5.41 8.92
CA VAL A 28 -0.35 -6.52 7.98
C VAL A 28 0.64 -6.31 6.83
N LEU A 29 0.69 -5.10 6.29
CA LEU A 29 1.63 -4.77 5.22
C LEU A 29 3.08 -5.01 5.66
N LYS A 30 3.44 -4.53 6.84
CA LYS A 30 4.78 -4.70 7.38
C LYS A 30 5.11 -6.17 7.66
N SER A 31 4.10 -6.94 7.99
CA SER A 31 4.24 -8.37 8.23
C SER A 31 4.50 -9.15 6.94
N HIS A 32 3.86 -8.74 5.85
CA HIS A 32 3.95 -9.43 4.56
C HIS A 32 5.12 -8.97 3.70
N VAL A 33 5.53 -7.71 3.85
CA VAL A 33 6.58 -7.13 3.03
C VAL A 33 7.76 -6.74 3.90
N PRO A 34 8.94 -7.33 3.68
CA PRO A 34 10.11 -6.99 4.51
C PRO A 34 10.56 -5.55 4.28
N VAL A 35 11.28 -5.03 5.25
CA VAL A 35 11.72 -3.62 5.23
C VAL A 35 12.57 -3.29 4.00
N SER A 36 13.28 -4.28 3.46
CA SER A 36 14.11 -4.09 2.26
C SER A 36 13.29 -3.88 0.99
N ASP A 37 12.01 -4.29 1.03
CA ASP A 37 11.13 -4.24 -0.13
C ASP A 37 9.97 -3.26 0.03
N ARG A 38 10.02 -2.44 1.06
CA ARG A 38 9.04 -1.39 1.28
C ARG A 38 9.72 -0.12 1.76
N ASP A 39 9.08 1.01 1.48
CA ASP A 39 9.61 2.30 1.90
C ASP A 39 8.46 3.27 2.13
N TRP A 40 8.62 4.12 3.14
CA TRP A 40 7.67 5.18 3.42
C TRP A 40 8.24 6.50 2.90
N ASN A 41 7.49 7.18 2.05
CA ASN A 41 7.89 8.48 1.54
C ASN A 41 7.10 9.58 2.25
N PRO A 42 7.69 10.30 3.21
CA PRO A 42 6.97 11.33 3.95
C PRO A 42 6.67 12.58 3.13
N ASP A 43 7.37 12.80 2.03
CA ASP A 43 7.14 13.97 1.19
C ASP A 43 5.81 13.89 0.45
N ILE A 44 5.43 12.69 0.04
CA ILE A 44 4.18 12.46 -0.69
C ILE A 44 3.18 11.64 0.12
N HIS A 45 3.54 11.25 1.33
CA HIS A 45 2.70 10.43 2.23
C HIS A 45 2.22 9.15 1.55
N GLN A 46 3.14 8.45 0.90
CA GLN A 46 2.83 7.20 0.21
C GLN A 46 3.82 6.12 0.58
N TRP A 47 3.33 4.88 0.60
CA TRP A 47 4.18 3.71 0.75
C TRP A 47 4.65 3.25 -0.61
N TRP A 48 5.88 2.79 -0.68
CA TRP A 48 6.41 2.11 -1.86
C TRP A 48 6.63 0.65 -1.52
N VAL A 49 6.24 -0.22 -2.44
CA VAL A 49 6.42 -1.67 -2.30
C VAL A 49 7.09 -2.16 -3.58
N SER A 50 8.09 -3.04 -3.42
CA SER A 50 8.79 -3.55 -4.58
C SER A 50 7.87 -4.44 -5.43
N GLU A 51 8.23 -4.55 -6.71
CA GLU A 51 7.52 -5.37 -7.68
C GLU A 51 7.28 -6.81 -7.18
N LYS A 52 8.24 -7.34 -6.44
CA LYS A 52 8.17 -8.70 -5.89
C LYS A 52 6.97 -8.92 -4.98
N TYR A 53 6.53 -7.88 -4.28
CA TYR A 53 5.44 -7.97 -3.31
C TYR A 53 4.19 -7.21 -3.72
N MET A 54 4.12 -6.73 -4.96
CA MET A 54 2.97 -5.96 -5.42
C MET A 54 1.64 -6.70 -5.27
N ARG A 55 1.62 -7.97 -5.64
CA ARG A 55 0.38 -8.77 -5.55
C ARG A 55 -0.08 -8.92 -4.12
N GLN A 56 0.86 -9.16 -3.21
CA GLN A 56 0.52 -9.28 -1.79
C GLN A 56 -0.03 -7.95 -1.26
N ALA A 57 0.60 -6.85 -1.64
CA ALA A 57 0.14 -5.53 -1.22
C ALA A 57 -1.25 -5.21 -1.79
N GLU A 58 -1.53 -5.58 -3.03
CA GLU A 58 -2.85 -5.40 -3.62
C GLU A 58 -3.91 -6.19 -2.85
N ARG A 59 -3.61 -7.41 -2.46
CA ARG A 59 -4.53 -8.23 -1.66
C ARG A 59 -4.82 -7.57 -0.31
N ASP A 60 -3.78 -7.07 0.33
CA ASP A 60 -3.94 -6.41 1.63
C ASP A 60 -4.80 -5.17 1.48
N CYS A 61 -4.58 -4.38 0.43
CA CYS A 61 -5.40 -3.20 0.18
C CYS A 61 -6.86 -3.57 -0.04
N ASN A 62 -7.13 -4.60 -0.83
CA ASN A 62 -8.50 -5.04 -1.09
C ASN A 62 -9.18 -5.62 0.16
N THR A 63 -8.40 -6.14 1.09
CA THR A 63 -8.94 -6.68 2.33
C THR A 63 -9.36 -5.57 3.29
N PHE A 64 -8.59 -4.49 3.35
CA PHE A 64 -8.79 -3.44 4.36
C PHE A 64 -9.53 -2.21 3.86
N PHE A 65 -9.58 -1.99 2.56
CA PHE A 65 -10.20 -0.78 2.00
C PHE A 65 -11.36 -1.11 1.08
N ASP A 66 -12.44 -0.32 1.21
CA ASP A 66 -13.64 -0.51 0.39
C ASP A 66 -13.44 -0.01 -1.04
N ASN A 67 -12.65 1.04 -1.20
CA ASN A 67 -12.39 1.65 -2.49
C ASN A 67 -10.90 1.55 -2.82
N VAL A 68 -10.57 0.63 -3.71
CA VAL A 68 -9.20 0.47 -4.19
C VAL A 68 -9.18 0.82 -5.67
N ILE A 69 -8.39 1.83 -6.00
CA ILE A 69 -8.30 2.34 -7.37
C ILE A 69 -6.88 2.14 -7.87
N GLU A 70 -6.75 1.49 -9.00
CA GLU A 70 -5.45 1.30 -9.64
C GLU A 70 -5.30 2.30 -10.78
N CYS A 71 -4.12 2.89 -10.85
CA CYS A 71 -3.77 3.83 -11.89
C CYS A 71 -2.73 3.24 -12.85
#